data_61496e32e62bc7771c60fc23f69aca5a
#
_entry.id   61496e32e62bc7771c60fc23f69aca5a
#
_cell.length_a   1.000
_cell.length_b   1.000
_cell.length_c   1.000
_cell.angle_alpha   90.00
_cell.angle_beta   90.00
_cell.angle_gamma   90.00
#
_symmetry.space_group_name_H-M   'P 1'
#
loop_
_entity.id
_entity.type
_entity.pdbx_description
1 polymer ?
#
loop_
_entity_poly.entity_id
_entity_poly.type
_entity_poly.pdbx_seq_one_letter_code
_entity_poly.pdbx_strand_id
1 'polypeptide(L)'
;MKDTPRRTFMKRTGIAGLATVGLASGSTAARAEPPGHDRRRTRGRLTPLGQALPPEANPGHVTYTFGHVNTDGTWGGASSFAGESAVISSLYDLSDLEDPELVHELAPPNDLTRSNDIKFDPLREGLYIRALEADDEGSFFEPEPDPDGQFGIEVVDFDWEEGTPEDPEVLAYLETPNMGVHKFTEHPEEPVLYLIDKVTDEPGLIAVDISDPRDPEIIDPFGPPGYCHDCEVEADREALHAAYIIGETVGYVTFDISNPRDPTQLGFFDYEKQPDYTAIGEPGFELAHQIHPEPERELAIMGDEKFGGIPGGKHVFDTGWGEGSLEDPQPIGFTHSPDARDQDEYPGAWTTHFHDVIYDRGEVLLVDGGYSQGAWVANITDPTEPTPTERYATDDGIDDATLFAWGAFYNEAREFAFVTDSDTGVYTVSVSGKPARGQDGGGPGSYYDLEAILEG
;
A
#
# COMPACT_ATOMS: atom_id res chain seq x y z
N MET A 1 -39.94 -10.16 -0.50
CA MET A 1 -38.61 -9.58 -0.51
C MET A 1 -38.66 -8.41 0.42
N LYS A 2 -37.97 -8.48 1.55
CA LYS A 2 -37.91 -7.38 2.52
C LYS A 2 -36.55 -6.75 2.35
N ASP A 3 -36.55 -5.52 1.87
CA ASP A 3 -35.37 -4.65 1.87
C ASP A 3 -34.80 -4.61 3.28
N THR A 4 -33.65 -5.21 3.48
CA THR A 4 -32.82 -4.96 4.66
C THR A 4 -31.92 -3.80 4.29
N PRO A 5 -32.08 -2.62 4.92
CA PRO A 5 -31.32 -1.47 4.50
C PRO A 5 -29.83 -1.69 4.80
N ARG A 6 -28.96 -1.50 3.80
CA ARG A 6 -27.50 -1.47 3.89
C ARG A 6 -26.96 -0.62 5.08
N ARG A 7 -27.74 0.35 5.52
CA ARG A 7 -27.46 1.17 6.72
C ARG A 7 -27.36 0.42 8.05
N THR A 8 -27.74 -0.86 8.11
CA THR A 8 -27.74 -1.62 9.37
C THR A 8 -26.39 -2.34 9.59
N PHE A 9 -25.65 -2.65 8.54
CA PHE A 9 -24.34 -3.28 8.63
C PHE A 9 -23.29 -2.29 9.18
N MET A 10 -23.22 -1.08 8.61
CA MET A 10 -22.27 -0.04 9.09
C MET A 10 -22.50 0.43 10.53
N LYS A 11 -23.66 0.16 11.13
CA LYS A 11 -23.94 0.49 12.54
C LYS A 11 -23.52 -0.58 13.53
N ARG A 12 -23.14 -1.77 13.08
CA ARG A 12 -22.74 -2.88 13.96
C ARG A 12 -21.22 -3.05 14.05
N THR A 13 -20.48 -2.70 13.01
CA THR A 13 -19.03 -2.54 13.10
C THR A 13 -18.77 -1.18 13.74
N GLY A 14 -18.28 -1.17 14.95
CA GLY A 14 -17.91 0.06 15.68
C GLY A 14 -16.72 0.77 15.04
N ILE A 15 -16.83 1.13 13.74
CA ILE A 15 -15.87 1.99 13.04
C ILE A 15 -16.23 3.46 13.35
N ALA A 16 -16.22 3.78 14.63
CA ALA A 16 -16.08 5.15 15.07
C ALA A 16 -14.59 5.40 15.24
N GLY A 17 -13.89 5.74 14.15
CA GLY A 17 -12.48 6.00 14.31
C GLY A 17 -11.64 6.17 13.05
N LEU A 18 -12.22 6.04 11.86
CA LEU A 18 -11.60 6.61 10.66
C LEU A 18 -12.08 8.05 10.44
N ALA A 19 -12.23 8.80 11.53
CA ALA A 19 -12.13 10.23 11.43
C ALA A 19 -10.69 10.51 11.02
N THR A 20 -10.50 11.25 9.93
CA THR A 20 -9.26 11.96 9.66
C THR A 20 -8.29 11.79 10.83
N VAL A 21 -7.17 11.11 10.63
CA VAL A 21 -6.03 11.31 11.50
C VAL A 21 -5.59 12.76 11.25
N GLY A 22 -6.47 13.67 11.57
CA GLY A 22 -6.11 15.01 11.91
C GLY A 22 -5.26 14.83 13.15
N LEU A 23 -3.98 15.08 13.03
CA LEU A 23 -3.01 15.11 14.10
C LEU A 23 -3.57 16.01 15.23
N ALA A 24 -4.41 15.44 16.08
CA ALA A 24 -4.83 16.08 17.30
C ALA A 24 -3.60 16.07 18.21
N SER A 25 -2.83 17.12 18.11
CA SER A 25 -1.80 17.46 19.08
C SER A 25 -2.40 17.39 20.48
N GLY A 26 -1.98 16.41 21.27
CA GLY A 26 -2.12 16.42 22.69
C GLY A 26 -3.09 15.41 23.30
N SER A 27 -2.69 14.17 23.37
CA SER A 27 -2.98 13.35 24.55
C SER A 27 -1.70 12.62 24.95
N THR A 28 -1.15 12.99 26.07
CA THR A 28 -0.12 12.20 26.78
C THR A 28 -0.78 10.92 27.29
N ALA A 29 -1.03 9.95 26.41
CA ALA A 29 -1.23 8.58 26.82
C ALA A 29 0.15 8.04 27.19
N ALA A 30 0.31 7.58 28.42
CA ALA A 30 1.54 6.97 28.87
C ALA A 30 1.84 5.76 27.98
N ARG A 31 2.91 5.86 27.20
CA ARG A 31 3.45 4.81 26.33
C ARG A 31 3.80 3.60 27.20
N ALA A 32 3.20 2.45 26.93
CA ALA A 32 3.78 1.19 27.29
C ALA A 32 4.97 0.98 26.34
N GLU A 33 6.21 0.98 26.84
CA GLU A 33 7.36 0.58 26.04
C GLU A 33 7.09 -0.82 25.48
N PRO A 34 7.24 -1.05 24.16
CA PRO A 34 7.23 -2.41 23.63
C PRO A 34 8.33 -3.20 24.36
N PRO A 35 8.13 -4.51 24.63
CA PRO A 35 9.11 -5.32 25.31
C PRO A 35 10.46 -5.17 24.61
N GLY A 36 11.46 -4.64 25.36
CA GLY A 36 12.70 -4.14 24.83
C GLY A 36 13.39 -5.13 23.90
N HIS A 37 13.41 -4.82 22.63
CA HIS A 37 14.26 -5.50 21.67
C HIS A 37 15.71 -5.16 22.00
N ASP A 38 16.46 -6.19 22.43
CA ASP A 38 17.92 -6.09 22.64
C ASP A 38 18.58 -5.71 21.30
N ARG A 39 19.01 -4.45 21.17
CA ARG A 39 19.63 -3.83 19.97
C ARG A 39 20.97 -4.49 19.57
N ARG A 40 21.11 -5.79 19.78
CA ARG A 40 22.21 -6.54 19.21
C ARG A 40 21.86 -6.82 17.76
N ARG A 41 22.61 -6.23 16.82
CA ARG A 41 22.60 -6.57 15.39
C ARG A 41 22.77 -8.09 15.21
N THR A 42 21.71 -8.84 15.44
CA THR A 42 21.60 -10.20 14.91
C THR A 42 21.23 -10.04 13.45
N ARG A 43 21.88 -10.74 12.56
CA ARG A 43 21.51 -10.79 11.14
C ARG A 43 20.16 -11.50 11.07
N GLY A 44 19.09 -10.73 11.17
CA GLY A 44 17.71 -11.16 10.97
C GLY A 44 17.36 -11.25 9.49
N ARG A 45 16.10 -11.53 9.19
CA ARG A 45 15.53 -11.42 7.85
C ARG A 45 15.42 -9.96 7.43
N LEU A 46 15.14 -9.07 8.36
CA LEU A 46 15.14 -7.63 8.18
C LEU A 46 16.38 -7.01 8.82
N THR A 47 17.15 -6.26 8.03
CA THR A 47 18.33 -5.54 8.52
C THR A 47 18.26 -4.11 8.02
N PRO A 48 18.03 -3.11 8.89
CA PRO A 48 18.08 -1.71 8.47
C PRO A 48 19.47 -1.36 7.96
N LEU A 49 19.53 -0.67 6.86
CA LEU A 49 20.76 -0.18 6.23
C LEU A 49 20.93 1.30 6.52
N GLY A 50 19.98 2.13 6.11
CA GLY A 50 19.98 3.57 6.27
C GLY A 50 18.61 4.15 6.58
N GLN A 51 18.60 5.43 6.97
CA GLN A 51 17.40 6.23 7.25
C GLN A 51 17.63 7.66 6.82
N ALA A 52 16.63 8.30 6.23
CA ALA A 52 16.64 9.73 5.97
C ALA A 52 15.36 10.41 6.48
N LEU A 53 15.53 11.59 7.03
CA LEU A 53 14.46 12.52 7.40
C LEU A 53 14.61 13.80 6.58
N PRO A 54 13.52 14.50 6.23
CA PRO A 54 13.61 15.85 5.72
C PRO A 54 14.33 16.76 6.73
N PRO A 55 15.17 17.70 6.27
CA PRO A 55 16.00 18.53 7.16
C PRO A 55 15.23 19.36 8.19
N GLU A 56 14.00 19.74 7.88
CA GLU A 56 13.12 20.53 8.74
C GLU A 56 12.08 19.71 9.49
N ALA A 57 12.05 18.38 9.28
CA ALA A 57 11.07 17.53 9.92
C ALA A 57 11.35 17.39 11.41
N ASN A 58 10.34 17.74 12.20
CA ASN A 58 10.27 17.28 13.57
C ASN A 58 9.50 15.97 13.60
N PRO A 59 9.82 15.04 14.49
CA PRO A 59 8.97 13.86 14.72
C PRO A 59 7.50 14.29 14.92
N GLY A 60 6.58 13.65 14.19
CA GLY A 60 5.16 14.01 14.19
C GLY A 60 4.75 15.09 13.18
N HIS A 61 5.67 15.58 12.35
CA HIS A 61 5.38 16.55 11.27
C HIS A 61 5.69 16.01 9.87
N VAL A 62 6.33 14.87 9.76
CA VAL A 62 6.44 14.14 8.49
C VAL A 62 5.14 13.41 8.26
N THR A 63 4.61 13.51 7.07
CA THR A 63 3.34 12.85 6.70
C THR A 63 3.54 12.00 5.47
N TYR A 64 4.69 11.27 5.43
CA TYR A 64 4.98 10.38 4.31
C TYR A 64 3.91 9.32 4.17
N THR A 65 3.53 9.10 2.92
CA THR A 65 2.56 8.11 2.52
C THR A 65 3.24 7.07 1.63
N PHE A 66 2.80 6.89 0.42
CA PHE A 66 3.32 5.88 -0.48
C PHE A 66 4.75 6.21 -0.92
N GLY A 67 5.55 5.16 -1.15
CA GLY A 67 6.89 5.26 -1.72
C GLY A 67 7.03 4.42 -2.98
N HIS A 68 8.06 4.71 -3.75
CA HIS A 68 8.44 3.91 -4.90
C HIS A 68 9.95 4.00 -5.14
N VAL A 69 10.50 2.97 -5.78
CA VAL A 69 11.92 2.95 -6.15
C VAL A 69 12.01 2.74 -7.66
N ASN A 70 12.86 3.49 -8.34
CA ASN A 70 13.06 3.29 -9.77
C ASN A 70 13.68 1.92 -10.08
N THR A 71 13.60 1.48 -11.31
CA THR A 71 13.94 0.11 -11.72
C THR A 71 15.37 -0.30 -11.31
N ASP A 72 16.35 0.60 -11.43
CA ASP A 72 17.76 0.29 -11.08
C ASP A 72 18.09 0.48 -9.59
N GLY A 73 17.15 0.96 -8.79
CA GLY A 73 17.29 1.12 -7.35
C GLY A 73 18.14 2.31 -6.90
N THR A 74 18.37 3.28 -7.77
CA THR A 74 19.22 4.46 -7.47
C THR A 74 18.41 5.64 -6.98
N TRP A 75 17.13 5.70 -7.27
CA TRP A 75 16.20 6.75 -6.85
C TRP A 75 15.03 6.21 -6.05
N GLY A 76 14.72 6.88 -4.94
CA GLY A 76 13.51 6.67 -4.16
C GLY A 76 12.60 7.88 -4.22
N GLY A 77 11.31 7.65 -4.37
CA GLY A 77 10.27 8.66 -4.26
C GLY A 77 9.41 8.42 -3.02
N ALA A 78 9.00 9.47 -2.33
CA ALA A 78 8.01 9.39 -1.27
C ALA A 78 6.96 10.48 -1.46
N SER A 79 5.67 10.11 -1.48
CA SER A 79 4.56 11.06 -1.43
C SER A 79 4.26 11.46 0.01
N SER A 80 3.49 12.53 0.20
CA SER A 80 3.14 13.02 1.51
C SER A 80 1.82 13.78 1.49
N PHE A 81 1.05 13.67 2.56
CA PHE A 81 -0.03 14.60 2.82
C PHE A 81 0.57 15.98 3.12
N ALA A 82 0.13 17.01 2.42
CA ALA A 82 0.76 18.34 2.47
C ALA A 82 0.85 18.93 3.89
N GLY A 83 -0.18 18.83 4.68
CA GLY A 83 -0.21 19.24 6.07
C GLY A 83 0.61 20.53 6.35
N GLU A 84 1.35 20.55 7.45
CA GLU A 84 2.22 21.69 7.83
C GLU A 84 3.54 21.74 7.04
N SER A 85 3.94 20.67 6.35
CA SER A 85 5.21 20.61 5.62
C SER A 85 5.19 21.35 4.29
N ALA A 86 4.01 21.58 3.71
CA ALA A 86 3.83 22.17 2.38
C ALA A 86 4.60 21.44 1.26
N VAL A 87 4.85 20.14 1.42
CA VAL A 87 5.55 19.25 0.48
C VAL A 87 4.69 18.03 0.25
N ILE A 88 4.56 17.60 -1.01
CA ILE A 88 3.76 16.41 -1.35
C ILE A 88 4.54 15.31 -2.09
N SER A 89 5.76 15.58 -2.52
CA SER A 89 6.66 14.54 -3.02
C SER A 89 8.11 14.88 -2.71
N SER A 90 8.88 13.86 -2.35
CA SER A 90 10.30 13.93 -2.02
C SER A 90 11.08 12.95 -2.88
N LEU A 91 12.24 13.36 -3.40
CA LEU A 91 13.15 12.57 -4.20
C LEU A 91 14.43 12.28 -3.40
N TYR A 92 14.82 11.02 -3.33
CA TYR A 92 15.99 10.54 -2.61
C TYR A 92 17.01 9.90 -3.55
N ASP A 93 18.29 10.26 -3.41
CA ASP A 93 19.40 9.49 -3.96
C ASP A 93 19.66 8.29 -3.05
N LEU A 94 19.53 7.09 -3.62
CA LEU A 94 19.75 5.81 -2.97
C LEU A 94 21.05 5.14 -3.44
N SER A 95 21.96 5.88 -4.07
CA SER A 95 23.28 5.34 -4.52
C SER A 95 24.05 4.70 -3.37
N ASP A 96 23.97 5.28 -2.18
CA ASP A 96 24.43 4.68 -0.92
C ASP A 96 23.23 4.31 -0.04
N LEU A 97 22.92 3.01 0.05
CA LEU A 97 21.80 2.53 0.88
C LEU A 97 22.02 2.71 2.39
N GLU A 98 23.26 2.93 2.84
CA GLU A 98 23.55 3.21 4.26
C GLU A 98 23.35 4.70 4.61
N ASP A 99 23.28 5.58 3.60
CA ASP A 99 23.10 7.03 3.76
C ASP A 99 22.20 7.61 2.64
N PRO A 100 20.90 7.25 2.61
CA PRO A 100 19.95 7.78 1.62
C PRO A 100 19.87 9.32 1.77
N GLU A 101 20.05 10.05 0.67
CA GLU A 101 20.10 11.50 0.65
C GLU A 101 18.83 12.12 0.06
N LEU A 102 18.16 12.99 0.81
CA LEU A 102 17.07 13.82 0.28
C LEU A 102 17.65 14.85 -0.69
N VAL A 103 17.28 14.77 -1.97
CA VAL A 103 17.79 15.65 -3.03
C VAL A 103 16.82 16.79 -3.29
N HIS A 104 15.52 16.52 -3.34
CA HIS A 104 14.52 17.52 -3.66
C HIS A 104 13.18 17.24 -2.97
N GLU A 105 12.46 18.33 -2.66
CA GLU A 105 11.08 18.31 -2.20
C GLU A 105 10.23 19.20 -3.11
N LEU A 106 9.18 18.64 -3.70
CA LEU A 106 8.30 19.38 -4.60
C LEU A 106 6.98 19.72 -3.91
N ALA A 107 6.70 21.03 -3.84
CA ALA A 107 5.48 21.55 -3.25
C ALA A 107 4.20 21.10 -4.01
N PRO A 108 3.03 21.09 -3.35
CA PRO A 108 1.75 20.95 -4.03
C PRO A 108 1.47 22.16 -4.94
N PRO A 109 0.58 22.03 -5.92
CA PRO A 109 0.14 23.15 -6.75
C PRO A 109 -0.57 24.26 -5.95
N ASN A 110 -1.18 23.91 -4.82
CA ASN A 110 -1.75 24.84 -3.84
C ASN A 110 -1.88 24.16 -2.45
N ASP A 111 -2.18 24.94 -1.42
CA ASP A 111 -2.24 24.48 -0.02
C ASP A 111 -3.45 23.55 0.28
N LEU A 112 -4.34 23.34 -0.68
CA LEU A 112 -5.54 22.51 -0.57
C LEU A 112 -5.40 21.19 -1.34
N THR A 113 -4.17 20.84 -1.73
CA THR A 113 -3.84 19.65 -2.50
C THR A 113 -2.80 18.82 -1.77
N ARG A 114 -3.04 17.52 -1.70
CA ARG A 114 -2.14 16.53 -1.10
C ARG A 114 -1.80 15.43 -2.11
N SER A 115 -0.82 14.60 -1.79
CA SER A 115 -0.47 13.42 -2.58
C SER A 115 -0.48 12.17 -1.70
N ASN A 116 -1.01 11.07 -2.24
CA ASN A 116 -0.95 9.79 -1.57
C ASN A 116 -0.06 8.78 -2.29
N ASP A 117 0.23 8.99 -3.57
CA ASP A 117 1.02 8.05 -4.37
C ASP A 117 2.04 8.73 -5.28
N ILE A 118 3.17 8.06 -5.49
CA ILE A 118 4.25 8.44 -6.40
C ILE A 118 4.84 7.19 -7.03
N LYS A 119 5.05 7.21 -8.36
CA LYS A 119 5.71 6.11 -9.08
C LYS A 119 6.65 6.63 -10.17
N PHE A 120 7.80 5.98 -10.32
CA PHE A 120 8.70 6.24 -11.44
C PHE A 120 8.17 5.60 -12.72
N ASP A 121 8.26 6.30 -13.84
CA ASP A 121 7.83 5.78 -15.14
C ASP A 121 8.76 4.61 -15.55
N PRO A 122 8.23 3.40 -15.73
CA PRO A 122 9.06 2.24 -16.07
C PRO A 122 9.62 2.27 -17.50
N LEU A 123 9.05 3.10 -18.37
CA LEU A 123 9.41 3.22 -19.78
C LEU A 123 10.35 4.39 -20.07
N ARG A 124 10.40 5.38 -19.17
CA ARG A 124 11.18 6.62 -19.37
C ARG A 124 11.94 6.95 -18.08
N GLU A 125 13.22 6.61 -18.11
CA GLU A 125 14.13 6.99 -17.03
C GLU A 125 14.14 8.53 -16.85
N GLY A 126 14.13 9.00 -15.61
CA GLY A 126 14.11 10.42 -15.28
C GLY A 126 12.71 11.05 -15.20
N LEU A 127 11.64 10.25 -15.35
CA LEU A 127 10.28 10.68 -15.07
C LEU A 127 9.70 10.00 -13.83
N TYR A 128 8.85 10.72 -13.10
CA TYR A 128 7.93 10.13 -12.15
C TYR A 128 6.55 10.78 -12.28
N ILE A 129 5.53 10.05 -11.85
CA ILE A 129 4.16 10.52 -11.75
C ILE A 129 3.80 10.64 -10.28
N ARG A 130 3.07 11.67 -9.88
CA ARG A 130 2.48 11.81 -8.56
C ARG A 130 0.98 11.99 -8.63
N ALA A 131 0.28 11.33 -7.72
CA ALA A 131 -1.15 11.46 -7.54
C ALA A 131 -1.48 12.76 -6.82
N LEU A 132 -2.59 13.40 -7.18
CA LEU A 132 -3.11 14.59 -6.53
C LEU A 132 -4.53 14.34 -6.05
N GLU A 133 -4.76 14.65 -4.78
CA GLU A 133 -6.07 14.68 -4.14
C GLU A 133 -6.36 16.07 -3.59
N ALA A 134 -7.61 16.53 -3.69
CA ALA A 134 -8.03 17.68 -2.91
C ALA A 134 -8.01 17.33 -1.41
N ASP A 135 -7.71 18.31 -0.59
CA ASP A 135 -7.86 18.19 0.86
C ASP A 135 -9.32 17.89 1.20
N ASP A 136 -9.54 17.07 2.19
CA ASP A 136 -10.86 16.50 2.47
C ASP A 136 -11.21 16.69 3.95
N GLU A 137 -12.23 17.55 4.22
CA GLU A 137 -12.76 17.77 5.56
C GLU A 137 -13.78 16.69 5.98
N GLY A 138 -14.17 15.80 5.05
CA GLY A 138 -15.11 14.72 5.27
C GLY A 138 -14.54 13.53 6.02
N SER A 139 -15.25 12.42 5.93
CA SER A 139 -14.76 11.12 6.41
C SER A 139 -14.48 10.21 5.23
N PHE A 140 -13.68 9.17 5.45
CA PHE A 140 -13.39 8.15 4.44
C PHE A 140 -14.67 7.60 3.74
N PHE A 141 -15.79 7.51 4.46
CA PHE A 141 -17.06 7.02 3.93
C PHE A 141 -18.01 8.12 3.41
N GLU A 142 -17.79 9.36 3.78
CA GLU A 142 -18.55 10.53 3.36
C GLU A 142 -17.54 11.67 3.09
N PRO A 143 -16.78 11.59 2.00
CA PRO A 143 -15.76 12.58 1.69
C PRO A 143 -16.38 13.92 1.27
N GLU A 144 -15.77 14.99 1.72
CA GLU A 144 -16.13 16.38 1.38
C GLU A 144 -14.85 17.11 0.88
N PRO A 145 -14.42 16.83 -0.39
CA PRO A 145 -13.20 17.41 -0.92
C PRO A 145 -13.31 18.93 -1.07
N ASP A 146 -12.22 19.63 -0.82
CA ASP A 146 -12.18 21.08 -1.02
C ASP A 146 -12.27 21.38 -2.55
N PRO A 147 -13.27 22.15 -2.99
CA PRO A 147 -13.48 22.41 -4.41
C PRO A 147 -12.38 23.29 -5.05
N ASP A 148 -11.53 23.92 -4.26
CA ASP A 148 -10.41 24.73 -4.71
C ASP A 148 -9.09 23.93 -4.75
N GLY A 149 -9.07 22.67 -4.24
CA GLY A 149 -7.96 21.74 -4.38
C GLY A 149 -7.81 21.23 -5.81
N GLN A 150 -6.64 20.73 -6.18
CA GLN A 150 -6.42 20.05 -7.46
C GLN A 150 -6.48 18.55 -7.26
N PHE A 151 -7.00 17.84 -8.26
CA PHE A 151 -7.11 16.39 -8.26
C PHE A 151 -6.83 15.81 -9.65
N GLY A 152 -6.09 14.73 -9.66
CA GLY A 152 -5.58 14.09 -10.87
C GLY A 152 -4.17 13.59 -10.72
N ILE A 153 -3.34 13.81 -11.72
CA ILE A 153 -1.91 13.46 -11.69
C ILE A 153 -1.05 14.57 -12.25
N GLU A 154 0.19 14.61 -11.80
CA GLU A 154 1.26 15.37 -12.45
C GLU A 154 2.36 14.44 -12.92
N VAL A 155 2.89 14.71 -14.12
CA VAL A 155 4.09 14.09 -14.67
C VAL A 155 5.27 15.02 -14.42
N VAL A 156 6.32 14.52 -13.81
CA VAL A 156 7.48 15.30 -13.37
C VAL A 156 8.75 14.76 -14.01
N ASP A 157 9.49 15.66 -14.65
CA ASP A 157 10.83 15.42 -15.19
C ASP A 157 11.87 15.76 -14.12
N PHE A 158 12.67 14.78 -13.76
CA PHE A 158 13.79 14.99 -12.82
C PHE A 158 15.16 14.63 -13.41
N ASP A 159 15.23 14.02 -14.59
CA ASP A 159 16.46 13.74 -15.36
C ASP A 159 16.13 13.16 -16.76
N TRP A 160 14.95 13.45 -17.33
CA TRP A 160 14.55 12.95 -18.64
C TRP A 160 14.98 13.85 -19.79
N GLU A 161 14.66 15.15 -19.74
CA GLU A 161 15.03 16.13 -20.79
C GLU A 161 15.60 17.44 -20.22
N GLU A 162 14.79 18.24 -19.53
CA GLU A 162 15.15 19.58 -19.05
C GLU A 162 15.24 19.66 -17.52
N GLY A 163 14.47 18.81 -16.81
CA GLY A 163 14.53 18.68 -15.36
C GLY A 163 15.84 18.08 -14.88
N THR A 164 16.18 18.36 -13.63
CA THR A 164 17.32 17.72 -12.94
C THR A 164 16.87 17.23 -11.56
N PRO A 165 17.61 16.29 -10.93
CA PRO A 165 17.23 15.83 -9.60
C PRO A 165 17.10 16.96 -8.56
N GLU A 166 17.91 18.01 -8.67
CA GLU A 166 17.89 19.16 -7.76
C GLU A 166 16.86 20.23 -8.15
N ASP A 167 16.37 20.21 -9.39
CA ASP A 167 15.38 21.16 -9.93
C ASP A 167 14.42 20.46 -10.90
N PRO A 168 13.55 19.57 -10.42
CA PRO A 168 12.58 18.86 -11.25
C PRO A 168 11.53 19.79 -11.84
N GLU A 169 11.06 19.47 -13.04
CA GLU A 169 10.04 20.23 -13.76
C GLU A 169 8.72 19.47 -13.90
N VAL A 170 7.60 20.10 -13.56
CA VAL A 170 6.26 19.55 -13.86
C VAL A 170 5.97 19.72 -15.34
N LEU A 171 5.96 18.62 -16.10
CA LEU A 171 5.71 18.61 -17.53
C LEU A 171 4.24 18.76 -17.87
N ALA A 172 3.39 18.09 -17.11
CA ALA A 172 1.95 18.04 -17.38
C ALA A 172 1.15 17.86 -16.09
N TYR A 173 -0.08 18.35 -16.15
CA TYR A 173 -1.13 18.09 -15.17
C TYR A 173 -2.36 17.55 -15.91
N LEU A 174 -2.88 16.41 -15.47
CA LEU A 174 -4.13 15.83 -15.93
C LEU A 174 -5.16 15.87 -14.81
N GLU A 175 -6.23 16.63 -14.99
CA GLU A 175 -7.36 16.66 -14.06
C GLU A 175 -8.26 15.43 -14.26
N THR A 176 -8.65 14.78 -13.17
CA THR A 176 -9.63 13.70 -13.17
C THR A 176 -11.03 14.20 -12.82
N PRO A 177 -12.12 13.46 -13.19
CA PRO A 177 -13.47 13.99 -13.08
C PRO A 177 -14.04 14.15 -11.67
N ASN A 178 -13.50 13.44 -10.67
CA ASN A 178 -14.09 13.38 -9.34
C ASN A 178 -13.17 13.98 -8.25
N MET A 179 -12.83 13.20 -7.22
CA MET A 179 -12.23 13.73 -6.00
C MET A 179 -10.70 13.63 -5.97
N GLY A 180 -10.11 13.15 -7.05
CA GLY A 180 -8.68 12.97 -7.16
C GLY A 180 -8.23 11.53 -7.17
N VAL A 181 -6.96 11.37 -7.47
CA VAL A 181 -6.31 10.09 -7.59
C VAL A 181 -5.69 9.72 -6.26
N HIS A 182 -6.28 8.72 -5.59
CA HIS A 182 -5.74 8.21 -4.33
C HIS A 182 -4.48 7.38 -4.57
N LYS A 183 -4.54 6.49 -5.54
CA LYS A 183 -3.48 5.61 -5.97
C LYS A 183 -3.56 5.36 -7.47
N PHE A 184 -2.49 4.84 -8.04
CA PHE A 184 -2.48 4.42 -9.44
C PHE A 184 -1.45 3.31 -9.64
N THR A 185 -1.55 2.60 -10.76
CA THR A 185 -0.50 1.71 -11.23
C THR A 185 -0.15 2.00 -12.67
N GLU A 186 1.11 1.82 -13.01
CA GLU A 186 1.62 1.90 -14.37
C GLU A 186 1.69 0.52 -15.02
N HIS A 187 1.38 0.47 -16.32
CA HIS A 187 1.67 -0.73 -17.08
C HIS A 187 3.19 -0.77 -17.39
N PRO A 188 3.91 -1.86 -17.02
CA PRO A 188 5.37 -1.88 -17.12
C PRO A 188 5.90 -1.89 -18.56
N GLU A 189 5.09 -2.25 -19.55
CA GLU A 189 5.49 -2.41 -20.96
C GLU A 189 4.75 -1.48 -21.92
N GLU A 190 3.62 -0.88 -21.49
CA GLU A 190 2.79 -0.02 -22.32
C GLU A 190 2.59 1.34 -21.64
N PRO A 191 2.50 2.45 -22.43
CA PRO A 191 2.35 3.79 -21.86
C PRO A 191 0.91 4.06 -21.40
N VAL A 192 0.44 3.27 -20.45
CA VAL A 192 -0.90 3.34 -19.87
C VAL A 192 -0.80 3.34 -18.35
N LEU A 193 -1.58 4.21 -17.71
CA LEU A 193 -1.80 4.21 -16.28
C LEU A 193 -3.24 3.77 -15.96
N TYR A 194 -3.41 3.13 -14.82
CA TYR A 194 -4.72 2.87 -14.24
C TYR A 194 -4.83 3.65 -12.94
N LEU A 195 -5.62 4.73 -12.97
CA LEU A 195 -5.82 5.63 -11.84
C LEU A 195 -7.03 5.18 -11.02
N ILE A 196 -6.93 5.32 -9.73
CA ILE A 196 -8.02 5.07 -8.80
C ILE A 196 -8.72 6.38 -8.50
N ASP A 197 -10.00 6.48 -8.90
CA ASP A 197 -10.85 7.60 -8.59
C ASP A 197 -11.73 7.28 -7.37
N LYS A 198 -11.81 8.19 -6.42
CA LYS A 198 -12.55 7.99 -5.16
C LYS A 198 -14.06 8.08 -5.34
N VAL A 199 -14.66 7.10 -5.98
CA VAL A 199 -16.12 7.04 -6.20
C VAL A 199 -16.72 5.75 -5.64
N THR A 200 -17.96 5.79 -5.20
CA THR A 200 -18.63 4.64 -4.58
C THR A 200 -19.78 4.07 -5.39
N ASP A 201 -20.30 4.82 -6.37
CA ASP A 201 -21.50 4.50 -7.18
C ASP A 201 -21.25 4.60 -8.70
N GLU A 202 -19.99 4.86 -9.10
CA GLU A 202 -19.52 4.88 -10.48
C GLU A 202 -18.30 3.94 -10.65
N PRO A 203 -17.79 3.67 -11.86
CA PRO A 203 -16.56 2.94 -12.08
C PRO A 203 -15.39 3.56 -11.31
N GLY A 204 -14.70 2.78 -10.49
CA GLY A 204 -13.66 3.26 -9.58
C GLY A 204 -12.26 3.36 -10.20
N LEU A 205 -12.12 3.02 -11.49
CA LEU A 205 -10.84 3.04 -12.20
C LEU A 205 -10.92 3.88 -13.48
N ILE A 206 -9.81 4.52 -13.84
CA ILE A 206 -9.67 5.32 -15.07
C ILE A 206 -8.40 4.87 -15.81
N ALA A 207 -8.54 4.49 -17.08
CA ALA A 207 -7.39 4.25 -17.94
C ALA A 207 -6.91 5.58 -18.56
N VAL A 208 -5.59 5.80 -18.56
CA VAL A 208 -4.95 7.01 -19.06
C VAL A 208 -3.83 6.67 -20.02
N ASP A 209 -3.79 7.31 -21.17
CA ASP A 209 -2.69 7.26 -22.14
C ASP A 209 -1.62 8.29 -21.75
N ILE A 210 -0.39 7.81 -21.55
CA ILE A 210 0.80 8.64 -21.31
C ILE A 210 1.85 8.47 -22.40
N SER A 211 1.44 8.12 -23.63
CA SER A 211 2.35 8.00 -24.78
C SER A 211 3.13 9.29 -25.04
N ASP A 212 2.49 10.44 -24.83
CA ASP A 212 3.15 11.73 -24.70
C ASP A 212 3.07 12.18 -23.22
N PRO A 213 4.18 12.14 -22.45
CA PRO A 213 4.16 12.52 -21.05
C PRO A 213 3.88 14.01 -20.80
N ARG A 214 3.89 14.84 -21.87
CA ARG A 214 3.52 16.26 -21.83
C ARG A 214 2.03 16.51 -22.08
N ASP A 215 1.31 15.50 -22.58
CA ASP A 215 -0.12 15.61 -22.92
C ASP A 215 -0.84 14.29 -22.57
N PRO A 216 -0.88 13.88 -21.27
CA PRO A 216 -1.60 12.69 -20.85
C PRO A 216 -3.09 12.83 -21.11
N GLU A 217 -3.75 11.77 -21.59
CA GLU A 217 -5.15 11.78 -21.97
C GLU A 217 -5.95 10.68 -21.26
N ILE A 218 -7.12 11.04 -20.68
CA ILE A 218 -8.07 10.03 -20.18
C ILE A 218 -8.61 9.23 -21.37
N ILE A 219 -8.51 7.91 -21.30
CA ILE A 219 -9.10 7.00 -22.28
C ILE A 219 -10.57 6.77 -21.92
N ASP A 220 -10.84 6.06 -20.84
CA ASP A 220 -12.19 5.79 -20.36
C ASP A 220 -12.16 5.35 -18.85
N PRO A 221 -13.22 5.65 -18.08
CA PRO A 221 -13.48 4.98 -16.81
C PRO A 221 -13.89 3.52 -17.04
N PHE A 222 -13.49 2.61 -16.15
CA PHE A 222 -13.81 1.19 -16.25
C PHE A 222 -13.99 0.53 -14.88
N GLY A 223 -14.45 -0.71 -14.90
CA GLY A 223 -14.67 -1.52 -13.72
C GLY A 223 -16.09 -1.41 -13.14
N PRO A 224 -16.41 -2.18 -12.11
CA PRO A 224 -17.69 -2.12 -11.44
C PRO A 224 -17.81 -0.84 -10.58
N PRO A 225 -19.06 -0.39 -10.27
CA PRO A 225 -19.25 0.68 -9.30
C PRO A 225 -18.70 0.33 -7.93
N GLY A 226 -17.90 1.21 -7.36
CA GLY A 226 -17.28 1.03 -6.06
C GLY A 226 -15.94 1.75 -5.95
N TYR A 227 -15.53 2.08 -4.74
CA TYR A 227 -14.21 2.65 -4.50
C TYR A 227 -13.16 1.55 -4.58
N CYS A 228 -12.43 1.50 -5.69
CA CYS A 228 -11.19 0.76 -5.80
C CYS A 228 -10.12 1.49 -4.97
N HIS A 229 -9.42 0.79 -4.10
CA HIS A 229 -8.38 1.40 -3.25
C HIS A 229 -6.97 1.13 -3.79
N ASP A 230 -6.78 -0.02 -4.41
CA ASP A 230 -5.49 -0.41 -4.99
C ASP A 230 -5.69 -1.24 -6.25
N CYS A 231 -4.76 -1.13 -7.19
CA CYS A 231 -4.68 -2.01 -8.34
C CYS A 231 -3.24 -2.21 -8.77
N GLU A 232 -2.91 -3.43 -9.27
CA GLU A 232 -1.58 -3.78 -9.73
C GLU A 232 -1.63 -4.63 -11.01
N VAL A 233 -0.68 -4.37 -11.92
CA VAL A 233 -0.57 -5.07 -13.21
C VAL A 233 0.25 -6.34 -13.08
N GLU A 234 -0.27 -7.45 -13.60
CA GLU A 234 0.46 -8.68 -13.88
C GLU A 234 0.65 -8.80 -15.40
N ALA A 235 1.76 -8.25 -15.92
CA ALA A 235 1.97 -8.10 -17.36
C ALA A 235 2.07 -9.45 -18.09
N ASP A 236 2.74 -10.44 -17.51
CA ASP A 236 2.93 -11.77 -18.11
C ASP A 236 1.61 -12.50 -18.40
N ARG A 237 0.57 -12.20 -17.65
CA ARG A 237 -0.78 -12.76 -17.83
C ARG A 237 -1.79 -11.78 -18.40
N GLU A 238 -1.33 -10.60 -18.82
CA GLU A 238 -2.19 -9.53 -19.33
C GLU A 238 -3.37 -9.25 -18.39
N ALA A 239 -3.11 -9.22 -17.06
CA ALA A 239 -4.12 -9.08 -16.03
C ALA A 239 -3.88 -7.83 -15.17
N LEU A 240 -4.99 -7.23 -14.71
CA LEU A 240 -5.00 -6.20 -13.67
C LEU A 240 -5.78 -6.74 -12.48
N HIS A 241 -5.16 -6.66 -11.31
CA HIS A 241 -5.74 -7.03 -10.03
C HIS A 241 -6.20 -5.78 -9.30
N ALA A 242 -7.37 -5.80 -8.66
CA ALA A 242 -7.94 -4.63 -8.02
C ALA A 242 -8.63 -4.94 -6.68
N ALA A 243 -8.35 -4.13 -5.67
CA ALA A 243 -8.92 -4.20 -4.34
C ALA A 243 -10.01 -3.13 -4.17
N TYR A 244 -11.26 -3.54 -4.08
CA TYR A 244 -12.42 -2.66 -3.88
C TYR A 244 -12.79 -2.64 -2.40
N ILE A 245 -12.64 -1.47 -1.76
CA ILE A 245 -12.71 -1.36 -0.30
C ILE A 245 -14.12 -1.02 0.22
N ILE A 246 -14.86 -0.15 -0.47
CA ILE A 246 -16.22 0.28 -0.10
C ILE A 246 -17.08 0.58 -1.33
N GLY A 247 -18.40 0.67 -1.17
CA GLY A 247 -19.34 1.02 -2.21
C GLY A 247 -20.25 -0.12 -2.62
N GLU A 248 -20.59 -0.20 -3.91
CA GLU A 248 -21.44 -1.29 -4.44
C GLU A 248 -20.66 -2.59 -4.61
N THR A 249 -19.37 -2.51 -4.86
CA THR A 249 -18.44 -3.63 -4.97
C THR A 249 -17.45 -3.58 -3.81
N VAL A 250 -17.28 -4.68 -3.09
CA VAL A 250 -16.29 -4.83 -2.02
C VAL A 250 -15.61 -6.20 -2.17
N GLY A 251 -14.28 -6.19 -2.33
CA GLY A 251 -13.50 -7.42 -2.48
C GLY A 251 -12.47 -7.36 -3.59
N TYR A 252 -12.10 -8.51 -4.11
CA TYR A 252 -11.06 -8.67 -5.10
C TYR A 252 -11.64 -8.83 -6.51
N VAL A 253 -11.25 -7.93 -7.42
CA VAL A 253 -11.67 -7.94 -8.82
C VAL A 253 -10.46 -8.13 -9.72
N THR A 254 -10.62 -8.89 -10.79
CA THR A 254 -9.60 -9.10 -11.83
C THR A 254 -10.11 -8.61 -13.19
N PHE A 255 -9.19 -8.12 -14.01
CA PHE A 255 -9.48 -7.64 -15.36
C PHE A 255 -8.52 -8.25 -16.38
N ASP A 256 -9.02 -8.48 -17.60
CA ASP A 256 -8.21 -8.71 -18.80
C ASP A 256 -7.74 -7.35 -19.35
N ILE A 257 -6.45 -7.19 -19.49
CA ILE A 257 -5.77 -6.02 -20.07
C ILE A 257 -4.93 -6.39 -21.30
N SER A 258 -5.27 -7.47 -22.01
CA SER A 258 -4.68 -7.80 -23.32
C SER A 258 -4.80 -6.65 -24.31
N ASN A 259 -5.80 -5.79 -24.14
CA ASN A 259 -5.82 -4.44 -24.65
C ASN A 259 -5.74 -3.46 -23.46
N PRO A 260 -4.55 -2.90 -23.11
CA PRO A 260 -4.39 -2.04 -21.95
C PRO A 260 -5.28 -0.80 -21.93
N ARG A 261 -5.79 -0.39 -23.12
CA ARG A 261 -6.66 0.77 -23.27
C ARG A 261 -8.17 0.45 -23.15
N ASP A 262 -8.54 -0.83 -22.99
CA ASP A 262 -9.94 -1.27 -22.90
C ASP A 262 -10.05 -2.48 -21.94
N PRO A 263 -9.75 -2.29 -20.64
CA PRO A 263 -9.80 -3.35 -19.64
C PRO A 263 -11.20 -3.94 -19.49
N THR A 264 -11.30 -5.27 -19.40
CA THR A 264 -12.57 -5.98 -19.20
C THR A 264 -12.54 -6.88 -17.98
N GLN A 265 -13.58 -6.80 -17.13
CA GLN A 265 -13.64 -7.59 -15.90
C GLN A 265 -13.67 -9.10 -16.23
N LEU A 266 -12.80 -9.86 -15.55
CA LEU A 266 -12.74 -11.32 -15.58
C LEU A 266 -13.46 -11.97 -14.40
N GLY A 267 -13.03 -11.68 -13.18
CA GLY A 267 -13.47 -12.32 -11.96
C GLY A 267 -13.80 -11.36 -10.82
N PHE A 268 -14.45 -11.90 -9.78
CA PHE A 268 -14.77 -11.15 -8.58
C PHE A 268 -14.95 -12.08 -7.37
N PHE A 269 -14.09 -11.94 -6.37
CA PHE A 269 -14.28 -12.54 -5.05
C PHE A 269 -14.97 -11.52 -4.13
N ASP A 270 -16.24 -11.80 -3.82
CA ASP A 270 -17.15 -10.89 -3.13
C ASP A 270 -17.01 -11.04 -1.60
N TYR A 271 -16.46 -10.02 -0.94
CA TYR A 271 -16.28 -9.99 0.51
C TYR A 271 -17.60 -9.98 1.28
N GLU A 272 -18.67 -9.40 0.72
CA GLU A 272 -19.99 -9.37 1.37
C GLU A 272 -20.66 -10.74 1.45
N LYS A 273 -20.22 -11.70 0.64
CA LYS A 273 -20.74 -13.06 0.61
C LYS A 273 -19.99 -14.03 1.50
N GLN A 274 -18.89 -13.56 2.12
CA GLN A 274 -18.10 -14.41 2.98
C GLN A 274 -18.74 -14.58 4.37
N PRO A 275 -18.49 -15.69 5.08
CA PRO A 275 -18.91 -15.83 6.47
C PRO A 275 -18.29 -14.78 7.39
N ASP A 276 -18.97 -14.50 8.51
CA ASP A 276 -18.42 -13.65 9.57
C ASP A 276 -17.39 -14.44 10.41
N TYR A 277 -16.14 -14.43 9.96
CA TYR A 277 -15.02 -15.10 10.64
C TYR A 277 -14.69 -14.49 11.99
N THR A 278 -15.06 -13.24 12.25
CA THR A 278 -14.83 -12.60 13.55
C THR A 278 -15.64 -13.24 14.65
N ALA A 279 -16.74 -13.92 14.33
CA ALA A 279 -17.55 -14.68 15.27
C ALA A 279 -16.80 -15.87 15.90
N ILE A 280 -15.76 -16.36 15.23
CA ILE A 280 -14.89 -17.44 15.74
C ILE A 280 -13.53 -16.96 16.19
N GLY A 281 -13.31 -15.64 16.28
CA GLY A 281 -12.08 -15.05 16.75
C GLY A 281 -11.00 -14.92 15.67
N GLU A 282 -11.36 -14.98 14.41
CA GLU A 282 -10.46 -14.82 13.27
C GLU A 282 -10.76 -13.51 12.51
N PRO A 283 -9.78 -12.86 11.86
CA PRO A 283 -10.05 -11.73 11.01
C PRO A 283 -10.85 -12.20 9.79
N GLY A 284 -11.91 -11.49 9.44
CA GLY A 284 -12.70 -11.78 8.25
C GLY A 284 -12.09 -11.15 7.00
N PHE A 285 -12.82 -11.26 5.90
CA PHE A 285 -12.60 -10.47 4.70
C PHE A 285 -13.29 -9.11 4.87
N GLU A 286 -12.54 -8.12 5.31
CA GLU A 286 -13.06 -6.78 5.59
C GLU A 286 -12.08 -5.71 5.09
N LEU A 287 -12.57 -4.70 4.38
CA LEU A 287 -11.76 -3.57 3.88
C LEU A 287 -10.61 -4.02 2.98
N ALA A 288 -10.92 -4.66 1.85
CA ALA A 288 -9.98 -5.01 0.80
C ALA A 288 -9.22 -3.74 0.36
N HIS A 289 -7.95 -3.64 0.76
CA HIS A 289 -7.22 -2.39 0.72
C HIS A 289 -6.10 -2.39 -0.33
N GLN A 290 -5.26 -3.43 -0.32
CA GLN A 290 -4.11 -3.52 -1.18
C GLN A 290 -4.06 -4.90 -1.83
N ILE A 291 -3.68 -4.95 -3.10
CA ILE A 291 -3.50 -6.18 -3.87
C ILE A 291 -2.11 -6.18 -4.52
N HIS A 292 -1.42 -7.31 -4.47
CA HIS A 292 -0.18 -7.50 -5.19
C HIS A 292 -0.14 -8.89 -5.82
N PRO A 293 0.06 -9.02 -7.16
CA PRO A 293 0.23 -10.31 -7.81
C PRO A 293 1.54 -10.98 -7.40
N GLU A 294 1.54 -12.30 -7.37
CA GLU A 294 2.73 -13.13 -7.26
C GLU A 294 2.82 -14.02 -8.51
N PRO A 295 3.46 -13.51 -9.58
CA PRO A 295 3.28 -14.05 -10.92
C PRO A 295 3.97 -15.40 -11.15
N GLU A 296 5.07 -15.72 -10.43
CA GLU A 296 5.79 -16.98 -10.64
C GLU A 296 4.95 -18.23 -10.31
N ARG A 297 3.96 -18.10 -9.44
CA ARG A 297 3.09 -19.19 -9.02
C ARG A 297 1.61 -18.93 -9.31
N GLU A 298 1.27 -17.88 -10.04
CA GLU A 298 -0.11 -17.49 -10.34
C GLU A 298 -0.96 -17.32 -9.08
N LEU A 299 -0.42 -16.55 -8.13
CA LEU A 299 -1.08 -16.17 -6.88
C LEU A 299 -1.30 -14.66 -6.85
N ALA A 300 -2.12 -14.21 -5.91
CA ALA A 300 -2.24 -12.80 -5.53
C ALA A 300 -2.37 -12.66 -4.01
N ILE A 301 -1.85 -11.57 -3.46
CA ILE A 301 -1.90 -11.31 -2.03
C ILE A 301 -2.75 -10.06 -1.79
N MET A 302 -3.86 -10.22 -1.04
CA MET A 302 -4.77 -9.14 -0.68
C MET A 302 -4.53 -8.73 0.77
N GLY A 303 -4.30 -7.44 1.00
CA GLY A 303 -4.22 -6.86 2.33
C GLY A 303 -5.55 -6.26 2.78
N ASP A 304 -5.94 -6.50 4.02
CA ASP A 304 -7.11 -5.89 4.64
C ASP A 304 -6.68 -4.81 5.63
N GLU A 305 -7.05 -3.56 5.39
CA GLU A 305 -6.79 -2.45 6.28
C GLU A 305 -7.87 -2.37 7.37
N LYS A 306 -7.69 -3.11 8.45
CA LYS A 306 -8.68 -3.20 9.51
C LYS A 306 -8.17 -2.61 10.81
N PHE A 307 -8.84 -1.57 11.27
CA PHE A 307 -8.59 -0.92 12.55
C PHE A 307 -9.55 -1.44 13.62
N GLY A 308 -9.02 -1.75 14.77
CA GLY A 308 -9.79 -2.19 15.92
C GLY A 308 -10.36 -3.62 15.82
N GLY A 309 -10.63 -4.23 16.93
CA GLY A 309 -10.97 -5.65 16.98
C GLY A 309 -9.77 -6.55 16.63
N ILE A 310 -10.00 -7.61 15.88
CA ILE A 310 -8.93 -8.46 15.32
C ILE A 310 -8.33 -7.71 14.13
N PRO A 311 -7.02 -7.43 14.11
CA PRO A 311 -6.41 -6.65 13.04
C PRO A 311 -6.46 -7.39 11.71
N GLY A 312 -6.44 -6.63 10.61
CA GLY A 312 -6.29 -7.16 9.27
C GLY A 312 -4.93 -7.80 9.02
N GLY A 313 -4.85 -8.58 7.96
CA GLY A 313 -3.64 -9.24 7.53
C GLY A 313 -3.63 -9.43 6.01
N LYS A 314 -2.91 -10.43 5.54
CA LYS A 314 -2.74 -10.73 4.12
C LYS A 314 -3.36 -12.06 3.78
N HIS A 315 -4.35 -12.04 2.90
CA HIS A 315 -4.95 -13.23 2.31
C HIS A 315 -4.19 -13.61 1.04
N VAL A 316 -3.83 -14.88 0.91
CA VAL A 316 -3.24 -15.43 -0.31
C VAL A 316 -4.34 -16.05 -1.16
N PHE A 317 -4.44 -15.60 -2.40
CA PHE A 317 -5.40 -16.09 -3.38
C PHE A 317 -4.71 -16.94 -4.43
N ASP A 318 -5.31 -18.07 -4.75
CA ASP A 318 -5.01 -18.88 -5.92
C ASP A 318 -5.72 -18.26 -7.14
N THR A 319 -4.95 -17.87 -8.13
CA THR A 319 -5.41 -17.31 -9.40
C THR A 319 -5.00 -18.15 -10.61
N GLY A 320 -4.51 -19.39 -10.34
CA GLY A 320 -4.03 -20.33 -11.36
C GLY A 320 -3.07 -21.39 -10.81
N TRP A 321 -2.65 -21.27 -9.54
CA TRP A 321 -1.75 -22.22 -8.89
C TRP A 321 -2.36 -23.59 -8.67
N GLY A 322 -3.65 -23.69 -8.35
CA GLY A 322 -4.36 -24.92 -8.05
C GLY A 322 -5.69 -25.02 -8.78
N GLU A 323 -6.79 -24.83 -8.08
CA GLU A 323 -8.15 -24.90 -8.63
C GLU A 323 -8.72 -23.49 -8.92
N GLY A 324 -8.09 -22.43 -8.42
CA GLY A 324 -8.44 -21.04 -8.70
C GLY A 324 -8.07 -20.60 -10.11
N SER A 325 -8.58 -19.47 -10.52
CA SER A 325 -8.23 -18.79 -11.78
C SER A 325 -8.45 -17.28 -11.66
N LEU A 326 -8.07 -16.52 -12.68
CA LEU A 326 -8.40 -15.08 -12.74
C LEU A 326 -9.90 -14.82 -12.76
N GLU A 327 -10.71 -15.74 -13.34
CA GLU A 327 -12.16 -15.62 -13.38
C GLU A 327 -12.83 -16.05 -12.06
N ASP A 328 -12.15 -16.89 -11.25
CA ASP A 328 -12.65 -17.41 -9.98
C ASP A 328 -11.51 -17.52 -8.95
N PRO A 329 -11.00 -16.37 -8.42
CA PRO A 329 -9.94 -16.38 -7.43
C PRO A 329 -10.37 -17.07 -6.13
N GLN A 330 -9.52 -17.95 -5.60
CA GLN A 330 -9.83 -18.74 -4.41
C GLN A 330 -8.86 -18.39 -3.26
N PRO A 331 -9.33 -18.02 -2.07
CA PRO A 331 -8.47 -17.80 -0.92
C PRO A 331 -7.92 -19.15 -0.42
N ILE A 332 -6.60 -19.24 -0.25
CA ILE A 332 -5.91 -20.48 0.15
C ILE A 332 -5.05 -20.34 1.40
N GLY A 333 -4.74 -19.13 1.83
CA GLY A 333 -3.91 -18.91 3.01
C GLY A 333 -4.09 -17.53 3.60
N PHE A 334 -3.60 -17.34 4.83
CA PHE A 334 -3.64 -16.08 5.53
C PHE A 334 -2.41 -15.89 6.42
N THR A 335 -1.89 -14.66 6.49
CA THR A 335 -0.82 -14.28 7.40
C THR A 335 -1.04 -12.87 7.94
N HIS A 336 -0.33 -12.54 9.01
CA HIS A 336 -0.36 -11.24 9.66
C HIS A 336 1.04 -10.90 10.20
N SER A 337 1.26 -9.67 10.65
CA SER A 337 2.53 -9.34 11.29
C SER A 337 2.77 -10.20 12.54
N PRO A 338 4.02 -10.48 12.90
CA PRO A 338 4.34 -10.98 14.23
C PRO A 338 3.67 -10.08 15.29
N ASP A 339 3.17 -10.66 16.35
CA ASP A 339 2.51 -9.96 17.47
C ASP A 339 1.10 -9.36 17.16
N ALA A 340 0.58 -9.45 15.94
CA ALA A 340 -0.72 -8.89 15.59
C ALA A 340 -1.90 -9.39 16.47
N ARG A 341 -1.78 -10.57 17.05
CA ARG A 341 -2.79 -11.13 17.97
C ARG A 341 -2.72 -10.60 19.40
N ASP A 342 -1.61 -9.97 19.75
CA ASP A 342 -1.39 -9.36 21.07
C ASP A 342 -1.77 -7.86 21.07
N GLN A 343 -2.67 -7.45 20.18
CA GLN A 343 -3.05 -6.05 19.92
C GLN A 343 -3.54 -5.28 21.16
N ASP A 344 -4.07 -5.97 22.19
CA ASP A 344 -4.49 -5.31 23.45
C ASP A 344 -3.28 -4.68 24.18
N GLU A 345 -2.06 -5.12 23.88
CA GLU A 345 -0.80 -4.60 24.41
C GLU A 345 -0.23 -3.46 23.57
N TYR A 346 -0.71 -3.27 22.31
CA TYR A 346 -0.21 -2.30 21.36
C TYR A 346 -1.29 -1.25 21.03
N PRO A 347 -1.22 -0.07 21.66
CA PRO A 347 -2.12 1.02 21.30
C PRO A 347 -1.78 1.56 19.89
N GLY A 348 -2.80 1.96 19.14
CA GLY A 348 -2.64 2.57 17.83
C GLY A 348 -3.29 1.76 16.71
N ALA A 349 -2.94 2.10 15.47
CA ALA A 349 -3.44 1.44 14.27
C ALA A 349 -2.60 0.18 13.97
N TRP A 350 -2.91 -0.92 14.63
CA TRP A 350 -2.19 -2.18 14.45
C TRP A 350 -2.76 -2.98 13.30
N THR A 351 -2.49 -2.55 12.07
CA THR A 351 -2.98 -3.19 10.85
C THR A 351 -1.87 -3.28 9.80
N THR A 352 -2.02 -4.22 8.87
CA THR A 352 -1.19 -4.32 7.66
C THR A 352 -1.47 -3.15 6.71
N HIS A 353 -0.51 -2.82 5.84
CA HIS A 353 -0.72 -1.81 4.82
C HIS A 353 -0.14 -2.23 3.47
N PHE A 354 0.87 -1.54 2.89
CA PHE A 354 1.41 -1.92 1.58
C PHE A 354 2.59 -2.87 1.69
N HIS A 355 2.54 -3.94 0.87
CA HIS A 355 3.55 -4.99 0.83
C HIS A 355 4.09 -5.22 -0.58
N ASP A 356 5.19 -5.94 -0.63
CA ASP A 356 5.77 -6.46 -1.84
C ASP A 356 6.19 -7.92 -1.67
N VAL A 357 6.42 -8.64 -2.77
CA VAL A 357 6.80 -10.06 -2.79
C VAL A 357 8.23 -10.22 -3.27
N ILE A 358 8.97 -11.10 -2.60
CA ILE A 358 10.42 -11.28 -2.79
C ILE A 358 10.74 -12.74 -3.02
N TYR A 359 11.53 -13.02 -4.06
CA TYR A 359 12.07 -14.34 -4.33
C TYR A 359 13.56 -14.38 -3.90
N ASP A 360 13.86 -15.04 -2.79
CA ASP A 360 15.24 -15.17 -2.31
C ASP A 360 15.61 -16.63 -2.00
N ARG A 361 16.58 -17.16 -2.77
CA ARG A 361 17.23 -18.47 -2.52
C ARG A 361 16.27 -19.64 -2.36
N GLY A 362 15.16 -19.61 -3.08
CA GLY A 362 14.14 -20.66 -3.08
C GLY A 362 13.10 -20.50 -1.95
N GLU A 363 13.12 -19.40 -1.24
CA GLU A 363 12.02 -18.94 -0.40
C GLU A 363 11.27 -17.82 -1.11
N VAL A 364 9.97 -17.73 -0.87
CA VAL A 364 9.14 -16.59 -1.27
C VAL A 364 8.72 -15.88 -0.01
N LEU A 365 9.03 -14.59 0.04
CA LEU A 365 8.77 -13.74 1.20
C LEU A 365 7.81 -12.63 0.82
N LEU A 366 7.03 -12.21 1.79
CA LEU A 366 6.25 -10.98 1.75
C LEU A 366 6.92 -9.99 2.71
N VAL A 367 7.18 -8.77 2.26
CA VAL A 367 7.59 -7.64 3.11
C VAL A 367 6.50 -6.59 3.13
N ASP A 368 6.09 -6.15 4.30
CA ASP A 368 4.97 -5.19 4.49
C ASP A 368 5.41 -4.03 5.39
N GLY A 369 4.93 -2.83 5.10
CA GLY A 369 5.00 -1.69 5.98
C GLY A 369 3.63 -1.45 6.59
N GLY A 370 3.38 -2.01 7.78
CA GLY A 370 2.10 -1.84 8.47
C GLY A 370 2.15 -0.71 9.49
N TYR A 371 1.14 0.10 9.61
CA TYR A 371 1.11 1.34 10.40
C TYR A 371 1.90 1.28 11.73
N SER A 372 1.27 0.94 12.85
CA SER A 372 2.00 0.82 14.13
C SER A 372 2.91 -0.42 14.21
N GLN A 373 3.00 -1.19 13.13
CA GLN A 373 3.80 -2.41 13.07
C GLN A 373 5.25 -2.15 12.65
N GLY A 374 5.50 -1.11 11.85
CA GLY A 374 6.76 -0.93 11.13
C GLY A 374 6.87 -1.91 9.96
N ALA A 375 8.09 -2.22 9.52
CA ALA A 375 8.30 -3.23 8.48
C ALA A 375 8.25 -4.65 9.07
N TRP A 376 7.58 -5.60 8.39
CA TRP A 376 7.56 -7.00 8.80
C TRP A 376 7.63 -7.96 7.61
N VAL A 377 8.02 -9.19 7.86
CA VAL A 377 8.21 -10.22 6.84
C VAL A 377 7.45 -11.49 7.22
N ALA A 378 6.77 -12.07 6.24
CA ALA A 378 6.27 -13.44 6.30
C ALA A 378 6.95 -14.31 5.24
N ASN A 379 7.09 -15.59 5.54
CA ASN A 379 7.45 -16.62 4.56
C ASN A 379 6.17 -17.19 3.97
N ILE A 380 5.99 -17.03 2.67
CA ILE A 380 4.85 -17.51 1.88
C ILE A 380 5.26 -18.58 0.87
N THR A 381 6.41 -19.25 1.10
CA THR A 381 6.88 -20.36 0.24
C THR A 381 5.86 -21.48 0.13
N ASP A 382 5.21 -21.81 1.24
CA ASP A 382 3.96 -22.56 1.22
C ASP A 382 2.80 -21.54 1.29
N PRO A 383 2.08 -21.31 0.19
CA PRO A 383 1.04 -20.30 0.13
C PRO A 383 -0.20 -20.67 0.95
N THR A 384 -0.34 -21.94 1.33
CA THR A 384 -1.45 -22.44 2.17
C THR A 384 -1.13 -22.36 3.66
N GLU A 385 0.16 -22.25 4.03
CA GLU A 385 0.63 -22.11 5.41
C GLU A 385 1.64 -20.95 5.56
N PRO A 386 1.25 -19.70 5.19
CA PRO A 386 2.14 -18.55 5.31
C PRO A 386 2.52 -18.31 6.78
N THR A 387 3.79 -17.99 7.03
CA THR A 387 4.31 -17.88 8.39
C THR A 387 4.95 -16.50 8.65
N PRO A 388 4.43 -15.68 9.60
CA PRO A 388 5.10 -14.45 10.00
C PRO A 388 6.45 -14.77 10.66
N THR A 389 7.49 -13.99 10.35
CA THR A 389 8.86 -14.32 10.77
C THR A 389 9.53 -13.26 11.59
N GLU A 390 9.53 -12.01 11.15
CA GLU A 390 10.28 -10.93 11.78
C GLU A 390 9.61 -9.59 11.57
N ARG A 391 9.82 -8.66 12.49
CA ARG A 391 9.37 -7.28 12.43
C ARG A 391 10.50 -6.34 12.83
N TYR A 392 10.59 -5.21 12.15
CA TYR A 392 11.48 -4.10 12.44
C TYR A 392 10.64 -2.85 12.71
N ALA A 393 10.80 -2.29 13.90
CA ALA A 393 10.16 -1.03 14.23
C ALA A 393 10.91 0.14 13.57
N THR A 394 10.20 1.00 12.86
CA THR A 394 10.74 2.16 12.15
C THR A 394 10.93 3.37 13.07
N ASP A 395 11.45 3.16 14.30
CA ASP A 395 11.62 4.20 15.32
C ASP A 395 13.09 4.49 15.68
N ASP A 396 14.03 4.02 14.87
CA ASP A 396 15.45 4.06 15.19
C ASP A 396 15.98 5.46 15.46
N GLY A 397 16.23 5.73 16.74
CA GLY A 397 16.91 6.94 17.22
C GLY A 397 16.03 8.17 17.35
N ILE A 398 14.72 8.06 17.14
CA ILE A 398 13.78 9.18 17.29
C ILE A 398 13.02 8.99 18.61
N ASP A 399 13.34 9.84 19.60
CA ASP A 399 12.64 9.85 20.87
C ASP A 399 11.20 10.34 20.71
N ASP A 400 10.24 9.65 21.31
CA ASP A 400 8.81 9.97 21.30
C ASP A 400 8.10 9.87 19.92
N ALA A 401 8.72 9.28 18.87
CA ALA A 401 8.08 9.01 17.60
C ALA A 401 6.94 7.98 17.75
N THR A 402 5.90 8.19 16.97
CA THR A 402 4.83 7.21 16.79
C THR A 402 5.09 6.44 15.50
N LEU A 403 5.15 5.12 15.55
CA LEU A 403 5.29 4.34 14.33
C LEU A 403 4.04 4.48 13.48
N PHE A 404 4.25 4.80 12.21
CA PHE A 404 3.18 4.84 11.24
C PHE A 404 3.73 4.50 9.84
N ALA A 405 4.29 3.27 9.71
CA ALA A 405 4.83 2.78 8.45
C ALA A 405 3.72 2.64 7.41
N TRP A 406 3.92 3.22 6.23
CA TRP A 406 2.92 3.25 5.18
C TRP A 406 3.06 2.08 4.20
N GLY A 407 4.29 1.73 3.86
CA GLY A 407 4.54 0.62 2.95
C GLY A 407 5.99 0.19 2.92
N ALA A 408 6.23 -0.97 2.33
CA ALA A 408 7.55 -1.51 2.04
C ALA A 408 7.61 -1.90 0.56
N PHE A 409 8.50 -1.26 -0.21
CA PHE A 409 8.60 -1.33 -1.65
C PHE A 409 9.96 -1.94 -2.01
N TYR A 410 9.95 -3.15 -2.56
CA TYR A 410 11.17 -3.91 -2.80
C TYR A 410 11.78 -3.58 -4.16
N ASN A 411 13.08 -3.37 -4.17
CA ASN A 411 13.88 -3.27 -5.40
C ASN A 411 14.69 -4.54 -5.61
N GLU A 412 14.33 -5.30 -6.62
CA GLU A 412 14.97 -6.58 -6.95
C GLU A 412 16.42 -6.41 -7.43
N ALA A 413 16.70 -5.33 -8.17
CA ALA A 413 18.03 -5.10 -8.74
C ALA A 413 19.12 -4.91 -7.67
N ARG A 414 18.76 -4.35 -6.51
CA ARG A 414 19.67 -4.08 -5.40
C ARG A 414 19.33 -4.82 -4.10
N GLU A 415 18.29 -5.66 -4.12
CA GLU A 415 17.88 -6.55 -3.02
C GLU A 415 17.62 -5.80 -1.70
N PHE A 416 16.85 -4.70 -1.74
CA PHE A 416 16.43 -3.96 -0.55
C PHE A 416 14.97 -3.53 -0.64
N ALA A 417 14.34 -3.29 0.52
CA ALA A 417 13.05 -2.63 0.61
C ALA A 417 13.24 -1.15 1.00
N PHE A 418 12.55 -0.28 0.31
CA PHE A 418 12.36 1.12 0.67
C PHE A 418 11.08 1.21 1.49
N VAL A 419 11.21 1.67 2.74
CA VAL A 419 10.07 1.74 3.67
C VAL A 419 9.77 3.19 3.97
N THR A 420 8.53 3.61 3.80
CA THR A 420 8.05 4.93 4.19
C THR A 420 7.33 4.86 5.53
N ASP A 421 7.59 5.82 6.40
CA ASP A 421 6.91 5.98 7.69
C ASP A 421 6.50 7.44 7.86
N SER A 422 5.23 7.66 8.14
CA SER A 422 4.66 9.02 8.22
C SER A 422 5.27 9.88 9.32
N ASP A 423 5.85 9.27 10.35
CA ASP A 423 6.36 9.97 11.53
C ASP A 423 7.89 10.04 11.57
N THR A 424 8.55 9.05 10.95
CA THR A 424 9.98 8.84 11.14
C THR A 424 10.81 8.90 9.84
N GLY A 425 10.16 9.04 8.68
CA GLY A 425 10.82 9.28 7.40
C GLY A 425 10.92 8.04 6.51
N VAL A 426 12.04 7.90 5.81
CA VAL A 426 12.26 6.77 4.88
C VAL A 426 13.42 5.91 5.36
N TYR A 427 13.31 4.62 5.07
CA TYR A 427 14.32 3.63 5.44
C TYR A 427 14.68 2.77 4.24
N THR A 428 15.93 2.36 4.19
CA THR A 428 16.40 1.25 3.34
C THR A 428 16.65 0.04 4.21
N VAL A 429 16.05 -1.09 3.87
CA VAL A 429 16.08 -2.31 4.67
C VAL A 429 16.48 -3.49 3.78
N SER A 430 17.54 -4.20 4.14
CA SER A 430 17.86 -5.46 3.48
C SER A 430 16.92 -6.55 3.95
N VAL A 431 16.36 -7.30 3.00
CA VAL A 431 15.49 -8.45 3.24
C VAL A 431 16.19 -9.73 2.79
N SER A 432 16.17 -10.79 3.59
CA SER A 432 16.82 -12.04 3.21
C SER A 432 16.01 -13.29 3.59
N GLY A 433 16.05 -14.31 2.71
CA GLY A 433 15.39 -15.59 2.89
C GLY A 433 15.96 -16.52 3.97
N LYS A 434 17.06 -16.15 4.65
CA LYS A 434 17.63 -17.00 5.71
C LYS A 434 17.44 -16.41 7.09
N PRO A 435 16.69 -17.10 7.99
CA PRO A 435 16.59 -16.67 9.37
C PRO A 435 17.98 -16.65 10.02
N ALA A 436 18.19 -15.71 10.96
CA ALA A 436 19.34 -15.76 11.82
C ALA A 436 19.39 -17.12 12.55
N ARG A 437 20.57 -17.72 12.62
CA ARG A 437 20.74 -18.99 13.35
C ARG A 437 20.33 -18.80 14.80
N GLY A 438 19.22 -19.43 15.22
CA GLY A 438 18.73 -19.44 16.59
C GLY A 438 17.32 -18.84 16.80
N GLN A 439 16.69 -18.27 15.78
CA GLN A 439 15.25 -18.03 15.81
C GLN A 439 14.56 -19.24 15.16
N ASP A 440 14.18 -20.21 15.98
CA ASP A 440 13.12 -21.14 15.61
C ASP A 440 11.89 -20.26 15.46
N GLY A 441 11.30 -20.25 14.28
CA GLY A 441 10.20 -19.39 13.89
C GLY A 441 9.14 -19.28 14.99
N GLY A 442 8.55 -18.12 15.14
CA GLY A 442 7.40 -17.91 16.00
C GLY A 442 6.40 -19.04 15.81
N GLY A 443 5.63 -19.33 16.80
CA GLY A 443 4.67 -20.44 16.77
C GLY A 443 3.81 -20.38 15.50
N PRO A 444 3.11 -21.45 15.15
CA PRO A 444 2.39 -21.56 13.90
C PRO A 444 1.55 -20.32 13.71
N GLY A 445 1.76 -19.63 12.59
CA GLY A 445 0.86 -18.56 12.15
C GLY A 445 -0.56 -19.10 12.20
N SER A 446 -1.53 -18.27 12.50
CA SER A 446 -2.89 -18.74 12.54
C SER A 446 -3.32 -19.04 11.09
N TYR A 447 -3.28 -20.28 10.80
CA TYR A 447 -3.85 -20.83 9.59
C TYR A 447 -5.36 -20.88 9.72
N TYR A 448 -6.07 -20.38 8.71
CA TYR A 448 -7.45 -20.77 8.50
C TYR A 448 -7.47 -22.04 7.67
N ASP A 449 -8.04 -23.10 8.20
CA ASP A 449 -8.60 -24.11 7.34
C ASP A 449 -9.91 -23.51 6.78
N LEU A 450 -9.79 -22.75 5.70
CA LEU A 450 -10.93 -22.12 5.03
C LEU A 450 -11.93 -23.16 4.53
N GLU A 451 -11.48 -24.35 4.08
CA GLU A 451 -12.38 -25.44 3.72
C GLU A 451 -13.18 -25.94 4.92
N ALA A 452 -12.54 -26.17 6.07
CA ALA A 452 -13.22 -26.63 7.28
C ALA A 452 -14.22 -25.59 7.82
N ILE A 453 -13.94 -24.29 7.62
CA ILE A 453 -14.83 -23.20 8.02
C ILE A 453 -16.02 -23.06 7.07
N LEU A 454 -15.81 -23.25 5.76
CA LEU A 454 -16.85 -23.16 4.75
C LEU A 454 -17.79 -24.38 4.75
N GLU A 455 -17.32 -25.56 5.22
CA GLU A 455 -18.13 -26.78 5.35
C GLU A 455 -18.96 -26.86 6.66
N GLY A 456 -18.73 -26.00 7.63
CA GLY A 456 -19.41 -25.94 8.95
C GLY A 456 -20.63 -25.06 8.97
#